data_64ad55c871815a161a91c6f031d29881
#
_entry.id   64ad55c871815a161a91c6f031d29881
#
_cell.length_a   1.000
_cell.length_b   1.000
_cell.length_c   1.000
_cell.angle_alpha   90.00
_cell.angle_beta   90.00
_cell.angle_gamma   90.00
#
_symmetry.space_group_name_H-M   'P 1'
#
loop_
_entity.id
_entity.type
_entity.pdbx_description
1 polymer ?
#
loop_
_entity_poly.entity_id
_entity_poly.type
_entity_poly.pdbx_seq_one_letter_code
_entity_poly.pdbx_strand_id
1 'polypeptide(L)' 'DLGAAIDEFLSVLRERGLEVAMGPMSSMVYGETAELFSAIGEAYEAVCRNRGAVLIIKASNACPVA' A
#
# COMPACT_ATOMS: atom_id res chain seq x y z
N ASP A 1 10.63 12.76 5.33
CA ASP A 1 10.33 13.03 3.93
C ASP A 1 9.18 12.14 3.46
N LEU A 2 8.13 12.77 2.96
CA LEU A 2 6.93 12.06 2.53
C LEU A 2 7.19 11.11 1.37
N GLY A 3 8.05 11.51 0.44
CA GLY A 3 8.40 10.66 -0.69
C GLY A 3 9.08 9.38 -0.26
N ALA A 4 9.97 9.45 0.70
CA ALA A 4 10.67 8.26 1.19
C ALA A 4 9.70 7.30 1.87
N ALA A 5 8.73 7.82 2.63
CA ALA A 5 7.73 6.98 3.29
C ALA A 5 6.86 6.25 2.27
N ILE A 6 6.43 6.96 1.24
CA ILE A 6 5.61 6.37 0.19
C ILE A 6 6.39 5.30 -0.56
N ASP A 7 7.64 5.59 -0.91
CA ASP A 7 8.49 4.64 -1.63
C ASP A 7 8.71 3.37 -0.81
N GLU A 8 8.95 3.51 0.48
CA GLU A 8 9.12 2.35 1.35
C GLU A 8 7.85 1.50 1.41
N PHE A 9 6.70 2.17 1.58
CA PHE A 9 5.41 1.48 1.66
C PHE A 9 5.14 0.68 0.38
N LEU A 10 5.29 1.32 -0.77
CA LEU A 10 5.02 0.66 -2.05
C LEU A 10 6.03 -0.43 -2.35
N SER A 11 7.27 -0.27 -1.90
CA SER A 11 8.30 -1.27 -2.08
C SER A 11 7.93 -2.58 -1.39
N VAL A 12 7.42 -2.51 -0.16
CA VAL A 12 6.99 -3.71 0.56
C VAL A 12 5.86 -4.41 -0.19
N LEU A 13 4.89 -3.63 -0.69
CA LEU A 13 3.77 -4.21 -1.43
C LEU A 13 4.24 -4.93 -2.69
N ARG A 14 5.17 -4.33 -3.42
CA ARG A 14 5.71 -4.94 -4.63
C ARG A 14 6.52 -6.20 -4.33
N GLU A 15 7.26 -6.19 -3.24
CA GLU A 15 8.03 -7.38 -2.82
C GLU A 15 7.11 -8.54 -2.49
N ARG A 16 5.90 -8.25 -2.05
CA ARG A 16 4.88 -9.27 -1.77
C ARG A 16 4.13 -9.68 -3.04
N GLY A 17 4.52 -9.17 -4.19
CA GLY A 17 3.95 -9.56 -5.47
C GLY A 17 2.63 -8.90 -5.81
N LEU A 18 2.26 -7.83 -5.12
CA LEU A 18 1.03 -7.13 -5.41
C LEU A 18 1.21 -6.13 -6.54
N GLU A 19 0.15 -5.98 -7.33
CA GLU A 19 0.15 -4.99 -8.39
C GLU A 19 -0.19 -3.63 -7.81
N VAL A 20 0.67 -2.64 -8.08
CA VAL A 20 0.52 -1.28 -7.55
C VAL A 20 0.48 -0.30 -8.70
N ALA A 21 -0.54 0.55 -8.70
CA ALA A 21 -0.66 1.63 -9.68
C ALA A 21 -0.60 2.96 -8.93
N MET A 22 0.41 3.77 -9.21
CA MET A 22 0.56 5.07 -8.56
C MET A 22 -0.25 6.12 -9.26
N GLY A 23 -1.01 6.89 -8.47
CA GLY A 23 -1.73 8.05 -8.98
C GLY A 23 -1.16 9.32 -8.36
N PRO A 24 -1.65 10.49 -8.79
CA PRO A 24 -1.12 11.76 -8.29
C PRO A 24 -1.42 12.02 -6.82
N MET A 25 -2.53 11.50 -6.30
CA MET A 25 -2.95 11.77 -4.93
C MET A 25 -3.05 10.50 -4.10
N SER A 26 -3.04 9.33 -4.72
CA SER A 26 -3.20 8.06 -4.02
C SER A 26 -2.63 6.96 -4.89
N SER A 27 -2.47 5.78 -4.30
CA SER A 27 -2.05 4.59 -5.04
C SER A 27 -3.14 3.55 -4.97
N MET A 28 -3.28 2.77 -6.02
CA MET A 28 -4.23 1.67 -6.07
C MET A 28 -3.47 0.36 -6.00
N VAL A 29 -3.97 -0.57 -5.21
CA VAL A 29 -3.32 -1.86 -5.02
C VAL A 29 -4.34 -2.95 -5.27
N TYR A 30 -3.96 -3.96 -6.02
CA TYR A 30 -4.84 -5.04 -6.42
C TYR A 30 -4.31 -6.36 -5.89
N GLY A 31 -5.20 -7.20 -5.41
CA GLY A 31 -4.80 -8.51 -4.93
C GLY A 31 -5.92 -9.20 -4.19
N GLU A 32 -5.65 -10.44 -3.79
CA GLU A 32 -6.57 -11.19 -2.96
C GLU A 32 -6.66 -10.55 -1.58
N THR A 33 -7.85 -10.58 -0.99
CA THR A 33 -8.12 -9.86 0.26
C THR A 33 -7.11 -10.16 1.37
N ALA A 34 -6.88 -11.43 1.66
CA ALA A 34 -5.99 -11.79 2.76
C ALA A 34 -4.55 -11.35 2.49
N GLU A 35 -4.07 -11.57 1.27
CA GLU A 35 -2.73 -11.16 0.87
C GLU A 35 -2.58 -9.64 0.91
N LEU A 36 -3.60 -8.96 0.42
CA LEU A 36 -3.61 -7.50 0.35
C LEU A 36 -3.49 -6.88 1.74
N PHE A 37 -4.35 -7.29 2.67
CA PHE A 37 -4.35 -6.69 4.00
C PHE A 37 -3.14 -7.11 4.82
N SER A 38 -2.63 -8.31 4.63
CA SER A 38 -1.40 -8.75 5.26
C SER A 38 -0.22 -7.87 4.82
N ALA A 39 -0.13 -7.63 3.51
CA ALA A 39 0.96 -6.83 2.96
C ALA A 39 0.86 -5.37 3.38
N ILE A 40 -0.35 -4.82 3.41
CA ILE A 40 -0.56 -3.44 3.85
C ILE A 40 -0.15 -3.28 5.31
N GLY A 41 -0.52 -4.23 6.16
CA GLY A 41 -0.10 -4.20 7.56
C GLY A 41 1.40 -4.21 7.73
N GLU A 42 2.08 -5.08 7.00
CA GLU A 42 3.53 -5.16 7.03
C GLU A 42 4.17 -3.86 6.55
N ALA A 43 3.66 -3.32 5.45
CA ALA A 43 4.20 -2.08 4.88
C ALA A 43 4.00 -0.90 5.84
N TYR A 44 2.85 -0.83 6.49
CA TYR A 44 2.56 0.24 7.43
C TYR A 44 3.49 0.15 8.65
N GLU A 45 3.68 -1.05 9.18
CA GLU A 45 4.61 -1.23 10.29
C GLU A 45 6.03 -0.81 9.92
N ALA A 46 6.48 -1.15 8.72
CA ALA A 46 7.81 -0.78 8.26
C ALA A 46 7.98 0.73 8.21
N VAL A 47 6.99 1.42 7.65
CA VAL A 47 7.03 2.88 7.54
C VAL A 47 7.02 3.55 8.91
N CYS A 48 6.29 2.99 9.86
CA CYS A 48 6.11 3.61 11.17
C CYS A 48 7.25 3.34 12.15
N ARG A 49 8.23 2.55 11.78
CA ARG A 49 9.35 2.23 12.69
C ARG A 49 10.13 3.47 13.13
N ASN A 50 10.30 4.42 12.23
CA ASN A 50 11.14 5.59 12.49
C ASN A 50 10.38 6.91 12.33
N ARG A 51 9.07 6.86 12.14
CA ARG A 51 8.29 8.07 11.90
C ARG A 51 6.82 7.82 12.19
N GLY A 52 6.10 8.89 12.47
CA GLY A 52 4.64 8.80 12.53
C GLY A 52 4.06 8.86 11.13
N ALA A 53 3.00 8.10 10.88
CA ALA A 53 2.33 8.11 9.59
C ALA A 53 0.86 7.77 9.76
N VAL A 54 0.02 8.36 8.90
CA VAL A 54 -1.40 8.06 8.85
C VAL A 54 -1.69 7.33 7.54
N LEU A 55 -2.41 6.22 7.64
CA LEU A 55 -2.80 5.44 6.48
C LEU A 55 -4.33 5.45 6.36
N ILE A 56 -4.82 5.88 5.22
CA ILE A 56 -6.25 5.87 4.92
C ILE A 56 -6.46 4.91 3.77
N ILE A 57 -7.34 3.93 3.97
CA ILE A 57 -7.61 2.90 2.99
C ILE A 57 -9.07 2.96 2.56
N LYS A 58 -9.30 2.88 1.26
CA LYS A 58 -10.62 2.67 0.71
C LYS A 58 -10.59 1.35 -0.04
N ALA A 59 -11.34 0.38 0.45
CA ALA A 59 -11.33 -0.97 -0.12
C ALA A 59 -12.65 -1.28 -0.80
N SER A 60 -12.59 -2.00 -1.93
CA SER A 60 -13.78 -2.41 -2.66
C SER A 60 -13.50 -3.71 -3.39
N ASN A 61 -14.48 -4.60 -3.40
CA ASN A 61 -14.42 -5.82 -4.21
C ASN A 61 -15.23 -5.68 -5.49
N ALA A 62 -15.79 -4.50 -5.74
CA ALA A 62 -16.65 -4.26 -6.88
C ALA A 62 -16.04 -3.33 -7.93
N CYS A 63 -14.86 -2.81 -7.65
CA CYS A 63 -14.19 -1.90 -8.56
C CYS A 63 -13.55 -2.70 -9.70
N PRO A 64 -13.92 -2.47 -10.94
CA PRO A 64 -13.31 -3.20 -12.04
C PRO A 64 -11.85 -2.79 -12.21
N VAL A 65 -11.03 -3.76 -12.47
CA VAL A 65 -9.64 -3.51 -12.88
C VAL A 65 -9.70 -3.30 -14.38
N ALA A 66 -9.69 -2.07 -14.77
CA ALA A 66 -9.83 -1.74 -16.18
C ALA A 66 -8.58 -2.10 -16.96
#